data_be01f2386d11cb2db6b162fca0b6b032
#
_entry.id   be01f2386d11cb2db6b162fca0b6b032
#
_cell.length_a   1.000
_cell.length_b   1.000
_cell.length_c   1.000
_cell.angle_alpha   90.00
_cell.angle_beta   90.00
_cell.angle_gamma   90.00
#
_symmetry.space_group_name_H-M   'P 1'
#
loop_
_entity.id
_entity.type
_entity.pdbx_description
1 polymer ?
#
loop_
_entity_poly.entity_id
_entity_poly.type
_entity_poly.pdbx_seq_one_letter_code
_entity_poly.pdbx_strand_id
1 'polypeptide(L)'
;GLEEEINSWTKQFSNKETLSKLSKDQIIQYGEYILGTRFQDYFLIENESGRTFGIAYMIPHAVQMNAIRKNTVFLNNMYVTSEANNILPDWSFFAKCVIWTDELQPVASREAFYKNERLTSVADELGVALKKGIETLPEEALMKLLATHYLGFKALASEDAPFLKLIYPYLPVRTLNGEEKLGDIIAKNDVIYYTYSVDDFRQIKDIARSSGMTLINGGYSYDSPILAQLSYFVEGTEFVLIEPEEMTNKLRPMTVSEEQAYQPILTEMNSMMAEFDTDVLIKHFEPKDLPIIFIHSTATQELRELERAVEETNSVFSDILESIQKEQEPAPLAHLYLNLDNELIKRLFTSGKTVKELSVIVNVLYIQALLLGHYPLKRKEMVLMNQNMLRILEML
;
A
#
# COMPACT_ATOMS: atom_id res chain seq x y z
N GLY A 1 -11.90 -14.90 46.90
CA GLY A 1 -11.67 -15.54 45.59
C GLY A 1 -10.95 -14.58 44.63
N LEU A 2 -10.70 -14.99 43.40
CA LEU A 2 -10.01 -14.18 42.40
C LEU A 2 -10.67 -12.81 42.19
N GLU A 3 -11.99 -12.74 42.14
CA GLU A 3 -12.75 -11.49 42.04
C GLU A 3 -12.52 -10.53 43.21
N GLU A 4 -12.43 -11.05 44.41
CA GLU A 4 -12.17 -10.25 45.63
C GLU A 4 -10.74 -9.70 45.59
N GLU A 5 -9.77 -10.47 45.13
CA GLU A 5 -8.39 -10.06 45.00
C GLU A 5 -8.26 -8.97 43.91
N ILE A 6 -8.88 -9.16 42.74
CA ILE A 6 -8.94 -8.18 41.67
C ILE A 6 -9.58 -6.88 42.16
N ASN A 7 -10.72 -6.95 42.84
CA ASN A 7 -11.42 -5.77 43.37
C ASN A 7 -10.58 -5.02 44.41
N SER A 8 -9.87 -5.75 45.26
CA SER A 8 -9.01 -5.14 46.28
C SER A 8 -7.84 -4.35 45.64
N TRP A 9 -7.17 -4.96 44.67
CA TRP A 9 -6.03 -4.32 44.02
C TRP A 9 -6.45 -3.18 43.11
N THR A 10 -7.59 -3.30 42.45
CA THR A 10 -8.14 -2.31 41.54
C THR A 10 -8.58 -1.01 42.19
N LYS A 11 -8.88 -1.04 43.49
CA LYS A 11 -9.44 0.12 44.21
C LYS A 11 -8.62 1.42 44.05
N GLN A 12 -7.31 1.33 43.99
CA GLN A 12 -6.45 2.51 43.78
C GLN A 12 -6.52 3.06 42.36
N PHE A 13 -6.93 2.24 41.37
CA PHE A 13 -7.03 2.62 39.96
C PHE A 13 -8.44 3.11 39.58
N SER A 14 -9.44 2.83 40.39
CA SER A 14 -10.83 3.23 40.16
C SER A 14 -11.14 4.69 40.48
N ASN A 15 -10.15 5.44 40.98
CA ASN A 15 -10.27 6.86 41.29
C ASN A 15 -9.26 7.65 40.45
N LYS A 16 -9.76 8.60 39.66
CA LYS A 16 -8.96 9.45 38.76
C LYS A 16 -7.86 10.23 39.48
N GLU A 17 -8.15 10.77 40.66
CA GLU A 17 -7.16 11.53 41.45
C GLU A 17 -6.01 10.63 41.92
N THR A 18 -6.31 9.41 42.31
CA THR A 18 -5.30 8.42 42.72
C THR A 18 -4.52 7.96 41.51
N LEU A 19 -5.20 7.67 40.41
CA LEU A 19 -4.61 7.23 39.17
C LEU A 19 -3.57 8.25 38.62
N SER A 20 -3.87 9.54 38.72
CA SER A 20 -2.97 10.61 38.29
C SER A 20 -1.66 10.71 39.07
N LYS A 21 -1.60 10.09 40.26
CA LYS A 21 -0.41 10.09 41.16
C LYS A 21 0.44 8.83 41.01
N LEU A 22 -0.04 7.84 40.26
CA LEU A 22 0.71 6.60 40.03
C LEU A 22 1.81 6.79 38.99
N SER A 23 2.89 6.04 39.19
CA SER A 23 3.97 6.02 38.15
C SER A 23 3.55 5.22 36.93
N LYS A 24 4.21 5.48 35.81
CA LYS A 24 4.00 4.72 34.58
C LYS A 24 4.16 3.21 34.82
N ASP A 25 5.20 2.82 35.54
CA ASP A 25 5.49 1.41 35.83
C ASP A 25 4.36 0.74 36.63
N GLN A 26 3.80 1.44 37.63
CA GLN A 26 2.67 0.94 38.42
C GLN A 26 1.42 0.72 37.54
N ILE A 27 1.17 1.65 36.62
CA ILE A 27 0.00 1.56 35.73
C ILE A 27 0.21 0.41 34.71
N ILE A 28 1.40 0.27 34.14
CA ILE A 28 1.71 -0.81 33.22
C ILE A 28 1.63 -2.17 33.91
N GLN A 29 2.23 -2.33 35.11
CA GLN A 29 2.16 -3.57 35.87
C GLN A 29 0.72 -3.96 36.20
N TYR A 30 -0.13 -3.00 36.56
CA TYR A 30 -1.54 -3.26 36.78
C TYR A 30 -2.23 -3.78 35.49
N GLY A 31 -2.00 -3.15 34.34
CA GLY A 31 -2.54 -3.59 33.07
C GLY A 31 -2.08 -5.00 32.70
N GLU A 32 -0.80 -5.31 32.89
CA GLU A 32 -0.23 -6.64 32.63
C GLU A 32 -0.86 -7.71 33.52
N TYR A 33 -1.09 -7.39 34.78
CA TYR A 33 -1.76 -8.28 35.74
C TYR A 33 -3.22 -8.54 35.35
N ILE A 34 -4.01 -7.48 35.12
CA ILE A 34 -5.45 -7.59 34.85
C ILE A 34 -5.76 -8.17 33.47
N LEU A 35 -4.97 -7.81 32.46
CA LEU A 35 -5.22 -8.19 31.06
C LEU A 35 -4.40 -9.40 30.60
N GLY A 36 -3.48 -9.88 31.45
CA GLY A 36 -2.71 -11.11 31.21
C GLY A 36 -1.71 -11.04 30.04
N THR A 37 -1.27 -9.85 29.67
CA THR A 37 -0.32 -9.64 28.58
C THR A 37 0.55 -8.41 28.81
N ARG A 38 1.68 -8.31 28.10
CA ARG A 38 2.58 -7.17 28.19
C ARG A 38 2.12 -6.00 27.33
N PHE A 39 2.49 -4.76 27.73
CA PHE A 39 2.14 -3.54 27.04
C PHE A 39 3.37 -2.64 26.84
N GLN A 40 3.32 -1.80 25.81
CA GLN A 40 4.39 -0.84 25.51
C GLN A 40 4.23 0.46 26.27
N ASP A 41 3.00 0.95 26.29
CA ASP A 41 2.62 2.23 26.86
C ASP A 41 1.12 2.25 27.13
N TYR A 42 0.61 3.35 27.66
CA TYR A 42 -0.79 3.56 27.96
C TYR A 42 -1.16 5.03 27.81
N PHE A 43 -2.45 5.30 27.72
CA PHE A 43 -3.05 6.62 27.97
C PHE A 43 -4.42 6.49 28.59
N LEU A 44 -4.87 7.57 29.21
CA LEU A 44 -6.17 7.60 29.87
C LEU A 44 -7.26 7.98 28.85
N ILE A 45 -8.42 7.36 28.98
CA ILE A 45 -9.60 7.64 28.18
C ILE A 45 -10.77 7.98 29.10
N GLU A 46 -11.63 8.89 28.67
CA GLU A 46 -12.79 9.32 29.41
C GLU A 46 -13.87 9.80 28.46
N ASN A 47 -15.13 9.47 28.75
CA ASN A 47 -16.25 10.00 27.99
C ASN A 47 -16.64 11.42 28.48
N GLU A 48 -17.52 12.09 27.76
CA GLU A 48 -17.89 13.49 28.02
C GLU A 48 -18.53 13.68 29.41
N SER A 49 -19.32 12.73 29.88
CA SER A 49 -19.94 12.79 31.20
C SER A 49 -18.98 12.55 32.35
N GLY A 50 -17.80 11.98 32.08
CA GLY A 50 -16.83 11.54 33.09
C GLY A 50 -17.28 10.33 33.93
N ARG A 51 -18.42 9.72 33.58
CA ARG A 51 -18.97 8.54 34.27
C ARG A 51 -18.41 7.23 33.74
N THR A 52 -17.82 7.26 32.54
CA THR A 52 -17.09 6.15 31.96
C THR A 52 -15.66 6.62 31.65
N PHE A 53 -14.69 5.97 32.28
CA PHE A 53 -13.27 6.27 32.06
C PHE A 53 -12.45 4.99 32.10
N GLY A 54 -11.22 5.05 31.65
CA GLY A 54 -10.38 3.86 31.64
C GLY A 54 -8.94 4.14 31.29
N ILE A 55 -8.19 3.05 31.23
CA ILE A 55 -6.80 3.02 30.79
C ILE A 55 -6.74 2.21 29.52
N ALA A 56 -6.27 2.83 28.44
CA ALA A 56 -6.01 2.16 27.18
C ALA A 56 -4.53 1.77 27.11
N TYR A 57 -4.26 0.49 27.10
CA TYR A 57 -2.93 -0.09 27.02
C TYR A 57 -2.58 -0.46 25.59
N MET A 58 -1.45 0.01 25.09
CA MET A 58 -1.00 -0.23 23.73
C MET A 58 -0.38 -1.62 23.57
N ILE A 59 -0.94 -2.40 22.62
CA ILE A 59 -0.51 -3.77 22.35
C ILE A 59 0.86 -3.73 21.65
N PRO A 60 1.87 -4.49 22.13
CA PRO A 60 3.25 -4.40 21.65
C PRO A 60 3.54 -5.18 20.35
N HIS A 61 2.55 -5.83 19.74
CA HIS A 61 2.68 -6.62 18.54
C HIS A 61 1.53 -6.34 17.57
N ALA A 62 1.77 -6.57 16.29
CA ALA A 62 0.73 -6.42 15.28
C ALA A 62 -0.44 -7.37 15.55
N VAL A 63 -1.66 -6.87 15.39
CA VAL A 63 -2.90 -7.63 15.55
C VAL A 63 -3.74 -7.53 14.29
N GLN A 64 -4.57 -8.55 14.05
CA GLN A 64 -5.53 -8.50 12.94
C GLN A 64 -6.63 -7.49 13.26
N MET A 65 -7.01 -6.67 12.30
CA MET A 65 -8.02 -5.61 12.48
C MET A 65 -9.40 -6.15 12.85
N ASN A 66 -9.72 -7.36 12.41
CA ASN A 66 -10.98 -8.06 12.68
C ASN A 66 -10.93 -8.99 13.90
N ALA A 67 -9.84 -9.00 14.66
CA ALA A 67 -9.76 -9.80 15.89
C ALA A 67 -10.80 -9.32 16.92
N ILE A 68 -11.47 -10.26 17.56
CA ILE A 68 -12.40 -9.95 18.67
C ILE A 68 -11.60 -9.34 19.82
N ARG A 69 -11.97 -8.13 20.22
CA ARG A 69 -11.32 -7.38 21.30
C ARG A 69 -12.08 -7.61 22.59
N LYS A 70 -11.34 -7.94 23.62
CA LYS A 70 -11.87 -8.22 24.93
C LYS A 70 -11.30 -7.19 25.90
N ASN A 71 -12.18 -6.42 26.52
CA ASN A 71 -11.82 -5.39 27.49
C ASN A 71 -12.33 -5.77 28.87
N THR A 72 -11.59 -5.38 29.88
CA THR A 72 -12.00 -5.59 31.27
C THR A 72 -12.85 -4.41 31.73
N VAL A 73 -14.02 -4.69 32.30
CA VAL A 73 -14.95 -3.64 32.72
C VAL A 73 -15.34 -3.84 34.19
N PHE A 74 -15.34 -2.72 34.92
CA PHE A 74 -15.84 -2.57 36.28
C PHE A 74 -17.09 -1.70 36.25
N LEU A 75 -18.18 -2.16 36.88
CA LEU A 75 -19.41 -1.43 37.03
C LEU A 75 -19.57 -1.06 38.53
N ASN A 76 -19.73 0.23 38.83
CA ASN A 76 -19.78 0.72 40.22
C ASN A 76 -18.58 0.19 41.05
N ASN A 77 -17.40 0.17 40.49
CA ASN A 77 -16.14 -0.34 41.07
C ASN A 77 -16.13 -1.84 41.39
N MET A 78 -17.08 -2.60 40.86
CA MET A 78 -17.08 -4.06 40.96
C MET A 78 -16.74 -4.69 39.61
N TYR A 79 -15.88 -5.69 39.63
CA TYR A 79 -15.55 -6.45 38.43
C TYR A 79 -16.80 -7.07 37.80
N VAL A 80 -16.99 -6.88 36.51
CA VAL A 80 -18.09 -7.45 35.74
C VAL A 80 -17.61 -8.50 34.77
N THR A 81 -16.64 -8.17 33.91
CA THR A 81 -16.18 -9.04 32.83
C THR A 81 -14.80 -8.64 32.33
N SER A 82 -14.04 -9.62 31.79
CA SER A 82 -12.85 -9.41 30.96
C SER A 82 -13.12 -9.64 29.47
N GLU A 83 -14.38 -9.85 29.11
CA GLU A 83 -14.80 -10.29 27.76
C GLU A 83 -15.60 -9.21 26.99
N ALA A 84 -15.70 -7.98 27.52
CA ALA A 84 -16.48 -6.93 26.88
C ALA A 84 -15.89 -6.59 25.51
N ASN A 85 -16.68 -6.78 24.45
CA ASN A 85 -16.26 -6.61 23.06
C ASN A 85 -17.01 -5.49 22.31
N ASN A 86 -17.99 -4.83 22.94
CA ASN A 86 -18.85 -3.84 22.31
C ASN A 86 -18.83 -2.45 22.98
N ILE A 87 -17.88 -2.21 23.89
CA ILE A 87 -17.77 -0.93 24.63
C ILE A 87 -16.85 0.09 23.92
N LEU A 88 -16.09 -0.36 22.92
CA LEU A 88 -15.19 0.47 22.12
C LEU A 88 -15.50 0.29 20.62
N PRO A 89 -15.16 1.28 19.78
CA PRO A 89 -15.27 1.15 18.35
C PRO A 89 -14.44 -0.03 17.79
N ASP A 90 -14.89 -0.62 16.68
CA ASP A 90 -14.22 -1.75 16.05
C ASP A 90 -12.78 -1.43 15.60
N TRP A 91 -12.48 -0.18 15.29
CA TRP A 91 -11.15 0.26 14.92
C TRP A 91 -10.15 0.41 16.07
N SER A 92 -10.55 0.13 17.32
CA SER A 92 -9.65 0.19 18.52
C SER A 92 -8.67 -1.00 18.64
N PHE A 93 -8.30 -1.62 17.53
CA PHE A 93 -7.51 -2.84 17.44
C PHE A 93 -6.15 -2.78 18.15
N PHE A 94 -5.56 -1.61 18.28
CA PHE A 94 -4.21 -1.38 18.82
C PHE A 94 -4.15 -1.35 20.35
N ALA A 95 -5.30 -1.34 21.02
CA ALA A 95 -5.38 -1.19 22.45
C ALA A 95 -6.24 -2.28 23.13
N LYS A 96 -5.88 -2.61 24.36
CA LYS A 96 -6.72 -3.30 25.34
C LYS A 96 -7.01 -2.36 26.48
N CYS A 97 -8.27 -2.31 26.95
CA CYS A 97 -8.67 -1.33 27.93
C CYS A 97 -9.16 -1.98 29.23
N VAL A 98 -8.90 -1.27 30.33
CA VAL A 98 -9.59 -1.46 31.63
C VAL A 98 -10.47 -0.26 31.80
N ILE A 99 -11.78 -0.48 31.94
CA ILE A 99 -12.82 0.56 31.93
C ILE A 99 -13.66 0.50 33.20
N TRP A 100 -13.90 1.64 33.79
CA TRP A 100 -14.83 1.85 34.88
C TRP A 100 -16.02 2.65 34.36
N THR A 101 -17.24 2.16 34.70
CA THR A 101 -18.49 2.81 34.29
C THR A 101 -19.55 2.63 35.39
N ASP A 102 -20.52 3.55 35.45
CA ASP A 102 -21.72 3.44 36.32
C ASP A 102 -23.01 3.66 35.51
N GLU A 103 -22.91 3.74 34.18
CA GLU A 103 -24.00 4.15 33.29
C GLU A 103 -24.40 3.10 32.24
N LEU A 104 -23.72 1.96 32.18
CA LEU A 104 -24.00 0.88 31.25
C LEU A 104 -24.65 -0.31 31.92
N GLN A 105 -25.46 -1.05 31.18
CA GLN A 105 -26.15 -2.24 31.67
C GLN A 105 -25.58 -3.50 31.02
N PRO A 106 -24.99 -4.42 31.82
CA PRO A 106 -24.48 -5.68 31.26
C PRO A 106 -25.64 -6.62 30.90
N VAL A 107 -25.47 -7.46 29.91
CA VAL A 107 -26.35 -8.58 29.59
C VAL A 107 -26.26 -9.65 30.68
N ALA A 108 -27.22 -10.56 30.75
CA ALA A 108 -27.29 -11.59 31.79
C ALA A 108 -26.04 -12.50 31.86
N SER A 109 -25.39 -12.77 30.71
CA SER A 109 -24.12 -13.51 30.62
C SER A 109 -22.90 -12.72 31.10
N ARG A 110 -23.02 -11.39 31.24
CA ARG A 110 -21.95 -10.44 31.56
C ARG A 110 -20.83 -10.34 30.53
N GLU A 111 -20.94 -10.96 29.38
CA GLU A 111 -19.92 -10.91 28.32
C GLU A 111 -19.98 -9.65 27.46
N ALA A 112 -21.09 -8.92 27.52
CA ALA A 112 -21.33 -7.71 26.71
C ALA A 112 -22.30 -6.77 27.47
N PHE A 113 -22.54 -5.61 26.90
CA PHE A 113 -23.55 -4.65 27.35
C PHE A 113 -24.73 -4.63 26.38
N TYR A 114 -25.92 -4.30 26.91
CA TYR A 114 -27.12 -4.14 26.07
C TYR A 114 -26.90 -3.08 25.02
N LYS A 115 -27.18 -3.45 23.76
CA LYS A 115 -27.13 -2.54 22.62
C LYS A 115 -28.28 -1.54 22.72
N ASN A 116 -27.99 -0.33 23.15
CA ASN A 116 -28.89 0.79 23.24
C ASN A 116 -28.17 2.08 22.86
N GLU A 117 -28.91 3.19 22.76
CA GLU A 117 -28.35 4.50 22.43
C GLU A 117 -27.23 4.94 23.40
N ARG A 118 -27.34 4.58 24.68
CA ARG A 118 -26.32 4.93 25.69
C ARG A 118 -25.00 4.23 25.41
N LEU A 119 -25.03 2.93 25.10
CA LEU A 119 -23.82 2.18 24.78
C LEU A 119 -23.16 2.76 23.50
N THR A 120 -23.96 3.07 22.49
CA THR A 120 -23.44 3.66 21.23
C THR A 120 -22.77 5.01 21.52
N SER A 121 -23.43 5.90 22.27
CA SER A 121 -22.86 7.20 22.65
C SER A 121 -21.54 7.03 23.42
N VAL A 122 -21.52 6.14 24.44
CA VAL A 122 -20.30 5.90 25.23
C VAL A 122 -19.17 5.34 24.36
N ALA A 123 -19.46 4.39 23.45
CA ALA A 123 -18.46 3.83 22.55
C ALA A 123 -17.88 4.89 21.61
N ASP A 124 -18.72 5.76 21.04
CA ASP A 124 -18.29 6.86 20.17
C ASP A 124 -17.44 7.88 20.94
N GLU A 125 -17.88 8.28 22.15
CA GLU A 125 -17.15 9.22 23.01
C GLU A 125 -15.79 8.65 23.43
N LEU A 126 -15.71 7.35 23.78
CA LEU A 126 -14.44 6.67 24.06
C LEU A 126 -13.57 6.55 22.81
N GLY A 127 -14.17 6.41 21.63
CA GLY A 127 -13.47 6.47 20.35
C GLY A 127 -12.79 7.83 20.15
N VAL A 128 -13.49 8.92 20.41
CA VAL A 128 -12.90 10.28 20.39
C VAL A 128 -11.76 10.39 21.40
N ALA A 129 -11.96 9.87 22.62
CA ALA A 129 -10.93 9.86 23.65
C ALA A 129 -9.69 9.05 23.27
N LEU A 130 -9.86 7.92 22.56
CA LEU A 130 -8.74 7.13 22.03
C LEU A 130 -7.92 7.92 21.00
N LYS A 131 -8.57 8.61 20.06
CA LYS A 131 -7.89 9.46 19.08
C LYS A 131 -7.12 10.59 19.76
N LYS A 132 -7.75 11.26 20.73
CA LYS A 132 -7.10 12.31 21.53
C LYS A 132 -5.92 11.78 22.32
N GLY A 133 -6.02 10.55 22.86
CA GLY A 133 -4.92 9.87 23.53
C GLY A 133 -3.72 9.68 22.61
N ILE A 134 -3.95 9.27 21.37
CA ILE A 134 -2.90 9.15 20.35
C ILE A 134 -2.23 10.52 20.07
N GLU A 135 -3.01 11.60 19.96
CA GLU A 135 -2.51 12.98 19.76
C GLU A 135 -1.56 13.43 20.88
N THR A 136 -1.79 12.98 22.09
CA THR A 136 -1.01 13.40 23.26
C THR A 136 0.22 12.54 23.53
N LEU A 137 0.43 11.48 22.75
CA LEU A 137 1.62 10.63 22.89
C LEU A 137 2.89 11.40 22.57
N PRO A 138 3.97 11.17 23.30
CA PRO A 138 5.30 11.58 22.87
C PRO A 138 5.63 11.02 21.49
N GLU A 139 6.37 11.76 20.67
CA GLU A 139 6.67 11.36 19.28
C GLU A 139 7.25 9.95 19.17
N GLU A 140 8.17 9.59 20.08
CA GLU A 140 8.77 8.24 20.11
C GLU A 140 7.72 7.15 20.34
N ALA A 141 6.78 7.35 21.26
CA ALA A 141 5.71 6.42 21.55
C ALA A 141 4.71 6.31 20.38
N LEU A 142 4.38 7.46 19.76
CA LEU A 142 3.54 7.52 18.56
C LEU A 142 4.18 6.77 17.39
N MET A 143 5.45 7.02 17.12
CA MET A 143 6.20 6.33 16.06
C MET A 143 6.22 4.81 16.28
N LYS A 144 6.44 4.37 17.51
CA LYS A 144 6.44 2.95 17.86
C LYS A 144 5.06 2.31 17.69
N LEU A 145 4.01 3.01 18.11
CA LEU A 145 2.63 2.58 17.92
C LEU A 145 2.28 2.43 16.44
N LEU A 146 2.60 3.46 15.63
CA LEU A 146 2.37 3.45 14.18
C LEU A 146 3.18 2.36 13.48
N ALA A 147 4.45 2.16 13.84
CA ALA A 147 5.28 1.10 13.25
C ALA A 147 4.73 -0.30 13.58
N THR A 148 4.21 -0.51 14.80
CA THR A 148 3.63 -1.80 15.21
C THR A 148 2.33 -2.11 14.48
N HIS A 149 1.49 -1.10 14.23
CA HIS A 149 0.11 -1.26 13.73
C HIS A 149 -0.16 -0.50 12.43
N TYR A 150 0.89 -0.25 11.62
CA TYR A 150 0.82 0.67 10.47
C TYR A 150 -0.31 0.37 9.48
N LEU A 151 -0.57 -0.91 9.19
CA LEU A 151 -1.60 -1.31 8.25
C LEU A 151 -3.01 -0.93 8.75
N GLY A 152 -3.30 -1.21 10.02
CA GLY A 152 -4.57 -0.84 10.63
C GLY A 152 -4.77 0.66 10.72
N PHE A 153 -3.71 1.42 11.04
CA PHE A 153 -3.79 2.88 11.06
C PHE A 153 -3.92 3.49 9.65
N LYS A 154 -3.28 2.92 8.64
CA LYS A 154 -3.50 3.33 7.25
C LYS A 154 -4.95 3.07 6.81
N ALA A 155 -5.52 1.92 7.17
CA ALA A 155 -6.92 1.62 6.90
C ALA A 155 -7.85 2.65 7.55
N LEU A 156 -7.64 2.94 8.83
CA LEU A 156 -8.43 3.96 9.55
C LEU A 156 -8.26 5.34 8.91
N ALA A 157 -7.04 5.74 8.60
CA ALA A 157 -6.73 7.04 7.99
C ALA A 157 -7.33 7.20 6.58
N SER A 158 -7.46 6.11 5.83
CA SER A 158 -8.07 6.15 4.50
C SER A 158 -9.58 6.47 4.52
N GLU A 159 -10.25 6.31 5.66
CA GLU A 159 -11.68 6.54 5.86
C GLU A 159 -11.99 7.72 6.79
N ASP A 160 -11.01 8.17 7.59
CA ASP A 160 -11.17 9.21 8.62
C ASP A 160 -10.17 10.36 8.37
N ALA A 161 -10.62 11.39 7.66
CA ALA A 161 -9.79 12.54 7.32
C ALA A 161 -9.22 13.31 8.54
N PRO A 162 -9.94 13.55 9.65
CA PRO A 162 -9.37 14.09 10.87
C PRO A 162 -8.23 13.24 11.44
N PHE A 163 -8.38 11.92 11.44
CA PHE A 163 -7.35 11.01 11.88
C PHE A 163 -6.15 10.99 10.92
N LEU A 164 -6.40 11.03 9.61
CA LEU A 164 -5.33 11.17 8.61
C LEU A 164 -4.49 12.42 8.84
N LYS A 165 -5.13 13.57 9.11
CA LYS A 165 -4.43 14.84 9.42
C LYS A 165 -3.48 14.71 10.61
N LEU A 166 -3.83 13.90 11.58
CA LEU A 166 -3.01 13.65 12.77
C LEU A 166 -1.77 12.84 12.45
N ILE A 167 -1.91 11.76 11.67
CA ILE A 167 -0.86 10.76 11.56
C ILE A 167 -0.06 10.81 10.25
N TYR A 168 -0.53 11.51 9.20
CA TYR A 168 0.12 11.47 7.89
C TYR A 168 1.62 11.83 7.92
N PRO A 169 2.11 12.76 8.76
CA PRO A 169 3.53 13.10 8.77
C PRO A 169 4.43 11.92 9.14
N TYR A 170 3.88 10.98 9.90
CA TYR A 170 4.62 9.84 10.44
C TYR A 170 4.44 8.56 9.62
N LEU A 171 3.52 8.54 8.63
CA LEU A 171 3.26 7.35 7.83
C LEU A 171 4.45 7.01 6.93
N PRO A 172 4.91 5.75 6.94
CA PRO A 172 5.92 5.29 6.01
C PRO A 172 5.30 5.06 4.63
N VAL A 173 6.00 5.53 3.59
CA VAL A 173 5.67 5.28 2.18
C VAL A 173 6.91 4.85 1.41
N ARG A 174 6.71 4.11 0.33
CA ARG A 174 7.79 3.65 -0.55
C ARG A 174 8.05 4.66 -1.65
N THR A 175 9.31 5.10 -1.77
CA THR A 175 9.77 6.05 -2.79
C THR A 175 10.84 5.43 -3.68
N LEU A 176 11.40 6.22 -4.59
CA LEU A 176 12.59 5.84 -5.37
C LEU A 176 13.82 5.59 -4.50
N ASN A 177 13.87 6.15 -3.29
CA ASN A 177 14.99 6.03 -2.34
C ASN A 177 14.78 4.95 -1.28
N GLY A 178 13.67 4.23 -1.34
CA GLY A 178 13.26 3.26 -0.34
C GLY A 178 12.08 3.75 0.51
N GLU A 179 12.04 3.35 1.77
CA GLU A 179 10.99 3.77 2.69
C GLU A 179 11.34 5.11 3.34
N GLU A 180 10.44 6.08 3.23
CA GLU A 180 10.59 7.43 3.81
C GLU A 180 9.31 7.82 4.54
N LYS A 181 9.43 8.74 5.52
CA LYS A 181 8.26 9.33 6.19
C LYS A 181 7.59 10.34 5.27
N LEU A 182 6.28 10.26 5.18
CA LEU A 182 5.51 11.15 4.29
C LEU A 182 5.68 12.62 4.63
N GLY A 183 5.75 12.98 5.93
CA GLY A 183 6.02 14.35 6.36
C GLY A 183 7.36 14.89 5.89
N ASP A 184 8.42 14.06 5.88
CA ASP A 184 9.75 14.47 5.42
C ASP A 184 9.79 14.70 3.89
N ILE A 185 8.98 13.94 3.15
CA ILE A 185 8.85 14.10 1.70
C ILE A 185 8.11 15.41 1.39
N ILE A 186 6.98 15.64 2.07
CA ILE A 186 6.16 16.85 1.92
C ILE A 186 6.97 18.11 2.24
N ALA A 187 7.77 18.09 3.31
CA ALA A 187 8.58 19.24 3.71
C ALA A 187 9.64 19.67 2.69
N LYS A 188 9.99 18.81 1.74
CA LYS A 188 11.09 19.04 0.78
C LYS A 188 10.63 19.22 -0.66
N ASN A 189 9.34 19.00 -0.95
CA ASN A 189 8.86 18.92 -2.32
C ASN A 189 7.54 19.68 -2.51
N ASP A 190 7.51 20.56 -3.50
CA ASP A 190 6.30 21.28 -3.90
C ASP A 190 5.36 20.41 -4.75
N VAL A 191 5.92 19.41 -5.44
CA VAL A 191 5.16 18.45 -6.24
C VAL A 191 5.62 17.03 -5.92
N ILE A 192 4.66 16.18 -5.60
CA ILE A 192 4.87 14.76 -5.30
C ILE A 192 4.02 13.95 -6.28
N TYR A 193 4.68 13.13 -7.08
CA TYR A 193 4.02 12.19 -7.97
C TYR A 193 3.78 10.87 -7.25
N TYR A 194 2.71 10.18 -7.59
CA TYR A 194 2.47 8.83 -7.09
C TYR A 194 1.78 7.97 -8.15
N THR A 195 2.00 6.67 -8.08
CA THR A 195 1.37 5.69 -8.96
C THR A 195 0.24 4.98 -8.23
N TYR A 196 -0.72 4.45 -8.97
CA TYR A 196 -1.83 3.71 -8.42
C TYR A 196 -1.42 2.28 -8.00
N SER A 197 -0.52 1.66 -8.73
CA SER A 197 -0.09 0.28 -8.50
C SER A 197 1.42 0.14 -8.34
N VAL A 198 1.85 -0.98 -7.75
CA VAL A 198 3.27 -1.36 -7.68
C VAL A 198 3.86 -1.56 -9.06
N ASP A 199 3.05 -2.04 -9.99
CA ASP A 199 3.48 -2.28 -11.36
C ASP A 199 3.73 -0.98 -12.13
N ASP A 200 2.82 -0.01 -12.03
CA ASP A 200 3.00 1.32 -12.61
C ASP A 200 4.28 1.98 -12.09
N PHE A 201 4.51 1.90 -10.79
CA PHE A 201 5.75 2.40 -10.19
C PHE A 201 6.99 1.75 -10.80
N ARG A 202 6.96 0.43 -10.97
CA ARG A 202 8.08 -0.34 -11.53
C ARG A 202 8.37 0.05 -12.97
N GLN A 203 7.33 0.31 -13.77
CA GLN A 203 7.45 0.71 -15.17
C GLN A 203 8.16 2.05 -15.36
N ILE A 204 7.93 3.03 -14.47
CA ILE A 204 8.40 4.41 -14.65
C ILE A 204 9.52 4.85 -13.71
N LYS A 205 9.86 4.06 -12.69
CA LYS A 205 10.82 4.44 -11.64
C LYS A 205 12.17 4.96 -12.15
N ASP A 206 12.70 4.37 -13.21
CA ASP A 206 14.03 4.73 -13.72
C ASP A 206 13.99 6.06 -14.49
N ILE A 207 12.93 6.31 -15.25
CA ILE A 207 12.70 7.60 -15.91
C ILE A 207 12.43 8.69 -14.84
N ALA A 208 11.60 8.40 -13.87
CA ALA A 208 11.28 9.33 -12.81
C ALA A 208 12.54 9.74 -12.03
N ARG A 209 13.41 8.76 -11.72
CA ARG A 209 14.71 9.03 -11.07
C ARG A 209 15.61 9.90 -11.90
N SER A 210 15.77 9.62 -13.18
CA SER A 210 16.63 10.41 -14.07
C SER A 210 16.09 11.83 -14.30
N SER A 211 14.78 12.01 -14.21
CA SER A 211 14.11 13.31 -14.31
C SER A 211 14.10 14.09 -13.00
N GLY A 212 14.67 13.56 -11.92
CA GLY A 212 14.68 14.20 -10.61
C GLY A 212 13.29 14.32 -9.96
N MET A 213 12.35 13.45 -10.34
CA MET A 213 10.99 13.47 -9.81
C MET A 213 10.93 12.83 -8.42
N THR A 214 10.12 13.38 -7.55
CA THR A 214 9.72 12.72 -6.30
C THR A 214 8.53 11.82 -6.60
N LEU A 215 8.76 10.50 -6.58
CA LEU A 215 7.75 9.49 -6.92
C LEU A 215 7.51 8.55 -5.74
N ILE A 216 6.24 8.40 -5.36
CA ILE A 216 5.76 7.47 -4.34
C ILE A 216 5.08 6.28 -5.01
N ASN A 217 5.36 5.08 -4.52
CA ASN A 217 4.64 3.88 -4.90
C ASN A 217 3.32 3.79 -4.11
N GLY A 218 2.22 4.21 -4.73
CA GLY A 218 0.89 4.16 -4.13
C GLY A 218 0.22 2.78 -4.19
N GLY A 219 0.87 1.78 -4.77
CA GLY A 219 0.31 0.43 -4.93
C GLY A 219 0.29 -0.42 -3.66
N TYR A 220 0.82 0.05 -2.55
CA TYR A 220 0.67 -0.62 -1.26
C TYR A 220 -0.68 -0.29 -0.63
N SER A 221 -1.12 -1.19 0.27
CA SER A 221 -2.44 -1.08 0.89
C SER A 221 -2.70 0.31 1.48
N TYR A 222 -3.78 0.93 1.04
CA TYR A 222 -4.26 2.25 1.46
C TYR A 222 -3.41 3.47 1.05
N ASP A 223 -2.23 3.30 0.44
CA ASP A 223 -1.37 4.45 0.12
C ASP A 223 -1.99 5.38 -0.94
N SER A 224 -2.49 4.84 -2.05
CA SER A 224 -3.11 5.66 -3.09
C SER A 224 -4.31 6.49 -2.59
N PRO A 225 -5.32 5.92 -1.88
CA PRO A 225 -6.41 6.71 -1.33
C PRO A 225 -5.96 7.73 -0.27
N ILE A 226 -4.93 7.43 0.52
CA ILE A 226 -4.34 8.38 1.47
C ILE A 226 -3.71 9.56 0.71
N LEU A 227 -2.85 9.29 -0.28
CA LEU A 227 -2.19 10.33 -1.07
C LEU A 227 -3.18 11.22 -1.81
N ALA A 228 -4.26 10.63 -2.36
CA ALA A 228 -5.34 11.38 -2.98
C ALA A 228 -6.05 12.33 -2.00
N GLN A 229 -6.27 11.90 -0.75
CA GLN A 229 -6.89 12.74 0.27
C GLN A 229 -6.00 13.89 0.74
N LEU A 230 -4.67 13.71 0.76
CA LEU A 230 -3.73 14.77 1.19
C LEU A 230 -3.83 16.03 0.33
N SER A 231 -4.15 15.89 -0.95
CA SER A 231 -4.34 17.00 -1.87
C SER A 231 -5.44 18.01 -1.43
N TYR A 232 -6.36 17.58 -0.57
CA TYR A 232 -7.46 18.42 -0.10
C TYR A 232 -7.11 19.28 1.12
N PHE A 233 -6.03 19.01 1.83
CA PHE A 233 -5.73 19.74 3.07
C PHE A 233 -4.24 20.03 3.34
N VAL A 234 -3.33 19.46 2.58
CA VAL A 234 -1.91 19.80 2.66
C VAL A 234 -1.66 21.01 1.76
N GLU A 235 -1.31 22.13 2.36
CA GLU A 235 -0.99 23.36 1.64
C GLU A 235 0.47 23.37 1.18
N GLY A 236 0.73 23.94 0.02
CA GLY A 236 2.07 24.14 -0.51
C GLY A 236 2.69 22.92 -1.20
N THR A 237 1.99 21.78 -1.24
CA THR A 237 2.44 20.58 -1.95
C THR A 237 1.32 20.02 -2.81
N GLU A 238 1.60 19.80 -4.08
CA GLU A 238 0.68 19.17 -5.03
C GLU A 238 0.94 17.67 -5.10
N PHE A 239 -0.11 16.85 -5.00
CA PHE A 239 -0.06 15.40 -5.17
C PHE A 239 -0.65 15.03 -6.52
N VAL A 240 0.17 14.46 -7.39
CA VAL A 240 -0.19 14.14 -8.77
C VAL A 240 -0.13 12.64 -9.00
N LEU A 241 -1.31 12.05 -9.27
CA LEU A 241 -1.35 10.67 -9.78
C LEU A 241 -0.77 10.67 -11.21
N ILE A 242 0.19 9.80 -11.47
CA ILE A 242 0.81 9.67 -12.78
C ILE A 242 0.67 8.25 -13.32
N GLU A 243 0.18 8.14 -14.54
CA GLU A 243 0.12 6.87 -15.27
C GLU A 243 1.38 6.67 -16.14
N PRO A 244 1.81 5.41 -16.36
CA PRO A 244 3.00 5.13 -17.17
C PRO A 244 2.94 5.74 -18.59
N GLU A 245 1.79 5.73 -19.23
CA GLU A 245 1.58 6.29 -20.58
C GLU A 245 1.79 7.82 -20.59
N GLU A 246 1.37 8.52 -19.55
CA GLU A 246 1.59 9.97 -19.43
C GLU A 246 3.08 10.30 -19.33
N MET A 247 3.84 9.45 -18.64
CA MET A 247 5.29 9.59 -18.53
C MET A 247 5.98 9.40 -19.86
N THR A 248 5.58 8.40 -20.64
CA THR A 248 6.18 8.11 -21.95
C THR A 248 5.80 9.13 -23.01
N ASN A 249 4.65 9.78 -22.90
CA ASN A 249 4.25 10.87 -23.79
C ASN A 249 5.18 12.10 -23.68
N LYS A 250 5.88 12.27 -22.57
CA LYS A 250 6.86 13.34 -22.33
C LYS A 250 8.25 13.01 -22.86
N LEU A 251 8.49 11.78 -23.34
CA LEU A 251 9.77 11.39 -23.92
C LEU A 251 10.00 12.12 -25.24
N ARG A 252 11.26 12.51 -25.49
CA ARG A 252 11.62 13.26 -26.68
C ARG A 252 11.45 12.40 -27.94
N PRO A 253 10.67 12.85 -28.94
CA PRO A 253 10.46 12.12 -30.19
C PRO A 253 11.73 12.09 -31.03
N MET A 254 11.77 11.19 -32.02
CA MET A 254 12.75 11.21 -33.09
C MET A 254 12.68 12.50 -33.89
N THR A 255 13.79 12.93 -34.43
CA THR A 255 13.84 13.97 -35.46
C THR A 255 13.25 13.46 -36.76
N VAL A 256 12.84 14.35 -37.65
CA VAL A 256 12.31 13.98 -38.99
C VAL A 256 13.32 13.12 -39.78
N SER A 257 14.60 13.43 -39.68
CA SER A 257 15.66 12.66 -40.32
C SER A 257 15.79 11.24 -39.77
N GLU A 258 15.68 11.09 -38.45
CA GLU A 258 15.71 9.77 -37.77
C GLU A 258 14.47 8.96 -38.14
N GLU A 259 13.28 9.58 -38.15
CA GLU A 259 12.04 8.92 -38.57
C GLU A 259 12.18 8.36 -40.00
N GLN A 260 12.63 9.18 -40.94
CA GLN A 260 12.84 8.73 -42.32
C GLN A 260 13.86 7.58 -42.43
N ALA A 261 14.93 7.65 -41.65
CA ALA A 261 15.98 6.63 -41.68
C ALA A 261 15.53 5.30 -41.01
N TYR A 262 14.77 5.34 -39.95
CA TYR A 262 14.46 4.15 -39.14
C TYR A 262 13.06 3.59 -39.37
N GLN A 263 12.16 4.31 -40.07
CA GLN A 263 10.80 3.84 -40.35
C GLN A 263 10.72 2.45 -41.02
N PRO A 264 11.54 2.11 -41.99
CA PRO A 264 11.49 0.77 -42.59
C PRO A 264 11.79 -0.34 -41.57
N ILE A 265 12.79 -0.11 -40.72
CA ILE A 265 13.19 -1.06 -39.67
C ILE A 265 12.10 -1.16 -38.61
N LEU A 266 11.52 -0.03 -38.21
CA LEU A 266 10.43 0.02 -37.21
C LEU A 266 9.20 -0.73 -37.71
N THR A 267 8.83 -0.59 -38.97
CA THR A 267 7.71 -1.32 -39.58
C THR A 267 7.93 -2.83 -39.51
N GLU A 268 9.12 -3.30 -39.77
CA GLU A 268 9.46 -4.71 -39.67
C GLU A 268 9.44 -5.22 -38.22
N MET A 269 9.98 -4.44 -37.28
CA MET A 269 9.93 -4.75 -35.87
C MET A 269 8.49 -4.87 -35.36
N ASN A 270 7.60 -3.95 -35.74
CA ASN A 270 6.20 -4.00 -35.41
C ASN A 270 5.47 -5.20 -35.99
N SER A 271 5.80 -5.55 -37.26
CA SER A 271 5.27 -6.77 -37.89
C SER A 271 5.63 -8.03 -37.09
N MET A 272 6.86 -8.11 -36.59
CA MET A 272 7.32 -9.25 -35.78
C MET A 272 6.70 -9.28 -34.38
N MET A 273 6.47 -8.11 -33.78
CA MET A 273 5.95 -8.02 -32.41
C MET A 273 4.42 -8.07 -32.35
N ALA A 274 3.74 -7.99 -33.49
CA ALA A 274 2.28 -8.08 -33.55
C ALA A 274 1.71 -9.40 -32.95
N GLU A 275 2.45 -10.50 -33.08
CA GLU A 275 2.11 -11.80 -32.47
C GLU A 275 2.05 -11.73 -30.93
N PHE A 276 2.74 -10.76 -30.33
CA PHE A 276 2.83 -10.57 -28.89
C PHE A 276 1.99 -9.38 -28.41
N ASP A 277 1.09 -8.85 -29.23
CA ASP A 277 0.25 -7.69 -28.92
C ASP A 277 1.08 -6.49 -28.41
N THR A 278 2.23 -6.26 -29.02
CA THR A 278 3.21 -5.26 -28.60
C THR A 278 3.63 -4.38 -29.76
N ASP A 279 3.53 -3.07 -29.57
CA ASP A 279 4.08 -2.07 -30.49
C ASP A 279 5.49 -1.67 -30.07
N VAL A 280 6.38 -1.55 -31.06
CA VAL A 280 7.74 -1.03 -30.88
C VAL A 280 7.75 0.45 -31.24
N LEU A 281 8.28 1.26 -30.35
CA LEU A 281 8.39 2.70 -30.50
C LEU A 281 9.84 3.13 -30.24
N ILE A 282 10.29 4.17 -30.91
CA ILE A 282 11.64 4.72 -30.74
C ILE A 282 11.53 6.12 -30.16
N LYS A 283 12.23 6.37 -29.05
CA LYS A 283 12.27 7.66 -28.37
C LYS A 283 13.68 7.94 -27.84
N HIS A 284 13.91 9.18 -27.47
CA HIS A 284 15.10 9.58 -26.74
C HIS A 284 14.74 9.79 -25.28
N PHE A 285 15.48 9.16 -24.35
CA PHE A 285 15.23 9.34 -22.92
C PHE A 285 16.45 9.06 -22.05
N GLU A 286 16.41 9.60 -20.86
CA GLU A 286 17.34 9.32 -19.78
C GLU A 286 16.73 8.26 -18.82
N PRO A 287 17.57 7.43 -18.19
CA PRO A 287 19.02 7.39 -18.29
C PRO A 287 19.49 6.71 -19.59
N LYS A 288 20.63 7.16 -20.17
CA LYS A 288 21.14 6.63 -21.47
C LYS A 288 21.58 5.17 -21.39
N ASP A 289 21.91 4.67 -20.22
CA ASP A 289 22.25 3.26 -20.00
C ASP A 289 21.02 2.33 -19.99
N LEU A 290 19.81 2.89 -19.91
CA LEU A 290 18.56 2.13 -20.03
C LEU A 290 18.20 1.97 -21.52
N PRO A 291 18.34 0.76 -22.12
CA PRO A 291 18.11 0.57 -23.54
C PRO A 291 16.64 0.54 -23.93
N ILE A 292 15.78 0.07 -23.03
CA ILE A 292 14.36 -0.19 -23.28
C ILE A 292 13.49 0.16 -22.10
N ILE A 293 12.23 0.49 -22.39
CA ILE A 293 11.14 0.59 -21.41
C ILE A 293 9.96 -0.20 -21.97
N PHE A 294 9.31 -0.99 -21.13
CA PHE A 294 8.10 -1.72 -21.49
C PHE A 294 6.91 -1.17 -20.69
N ILE A 295 5.92 -0.66 -21.40
CA ILE A 295 4.73 -0.05 -20.82
C ILE A 295 3.50 -0.80 -21.29
N HIS A 296 2.60 -1.08 -20.38
CA HIS A 296 1.29 -1.64 -20.66
C HIS A 296 0.25 -1.07 -19.71
N SER A 297 -0.99 -1.06 -20.12
CA SER A 297 -2.12 -0.69 -19.27
C SER A 297 -2.50 -1.83 -18.30
N THR A 298 -3.24 -1.50 -17.24
CA THR A 298 -3.81 -2.50 -16.33
C THR A 298 -4.68 -3.51 -17.06
N ALA A 299 -5.47 -3.07 -18.05
CA ALA A 299 -6.31 -3.95 -18.86
C ALA A 299 -5.46 -4.96 -19.68
N THR A 300 -4.33 -4.53 -20.23
CA THR A 300 -3.38 -5.42 -20.92
C THR A 300 -2.81 -6.46 -19.98
N GLN A 301 -2.47 -6.06 -18.76
CA GLN A 301 -1.94 -6.98 -17.75
C GLN A 301 -2.98 -8.02 -17.31
N GLU A 302 -4.19 -7.60 -17.03
CA GLU A 302 -5.29 -8.50 -16.64
C GLU A 302 -5.58 -9.53 -17.74
N LEU A 303 -5.60 -9.09 -19.00
CA LEU A 303 -5.75 -9.98 -20.14
C LEU A 303 -4.61 -10.99 -20.23
N ARG A 304 -3.38 -10.54 -20.03
CA ARG A 304 -2.18 -11.38 -20.05
C ARG A 304 -2.20 -12.44 -18.93
N GLU A 305 -2.61 -12.08 -17.73
CA GLU A 305 -2.76 -13.00 -16.59
C GLU A 305 -3.88 -14.03 -16.85
N LEU A 306 -4.99 -13.59 -17.46
CA LEU A 306 -6.09 -14.46 -17.83
C LEU A 306 -5.69 -15.48 -18.90
N GLU A 307 -5.02 -15.06 -19.98
CA GLU A 307 -4.49 -15.94 -21.02
C GLU A 307 -3.55 -17.00 -20.43
N ARG A 308 -2.67 -16.58 -19.52
CA ARG A 308 -1.77 -17.51 -18.86
C ARG A 308 -2.52 -18.52 -17.97
N ALA A 309 -3.50 -18.08 -17.21
CA ALA A 309 -4.32 -18.97 -16.37
C ALA A 309 -5.02 -20.05 -17.20
N VAL A 310 -5.44 -19.70 -18.42
CA VAL A 310 -6.04 -20.66 -19.36
C VAL A 310 -5.00 -21.63 -19.92
N GLU A 311 -3.79 -21.16 -20.23
CA GLU A 311 -2.69 -22.06 -20.67
C GLU A 311 -2.35 -23.10 -19.59
N GLU A 312 -2.50 -22.76 -18.30
CA GLU A 312 -2.21 -23.64 -17.16
C GLU A 312 -3.35 -24.60 -16.81
N THR A 313 -4.63 -24.25 -17.07
CA THR A 313 -5.81 -24.95 -16.51
C THR A 313 -6.58 -25.86 -17.46
N ASN A 314 -6.19 -26.07 -18.71
CA ASN A 314 -6.89 -26.94 -19.70
C ASN A 314 -8.40 -26.69 -19.89
N SER A 315 -8.76 -26.05 -20.98
CA SER A 315 -10.03 -26.07 -21.75
C SER A 315 -11.35 -25.58 -21.13
N VAL A 316 -11.58 -25.55 -19.85
CA VAL A 316 -12.88 -25.14 -19.27
C VAL A 316 -13.11 -23.62 -19.34
N PHE A 317 -12.03 -22.84 -19.36
CA PHE A 317 -12.06 -21.37 -19.40
C PHE A 317 -11.84 -20.78 -20.81
N SER A 318 -11.53 -21.60 -21.82
CA SER A 318 -11.31 -21.12 -23.18
C SER A 318 -12.54 -20.45 -23.78
N ASP A 319 -13.74 -20.99 -23.50
CA ASP A 319 -15.01 -20.44 -23.99
C ASP A 319 -15.36 -19.09 -23.34
N ILE A 320 -14.95 -18.91 -22.07
CA ILE A 320 -15.12 -17.65 -21.33
C ILE A 320 -14.17 -16.60 -21.90
N LEU A 321 -12.91 -16.95 -22.17
CA LEU A 321 -11.95 -16.07 -22.82
C LEU A 321 -12.37 -15.63 -24.22
N GLU A 322 -12.85 -16.55 -25.04
CA GLU A 322 -13.37 -16.21 -26.37
C GLU A 322 -14.57 -15.25 -26.30
N SER A 323 -15.41 -15.37 -25.26
CA SER A 323 -16.53 -14.45 -25.05
C SER A 323 -16.06 -13.07 -24.61
N ILE A 324 -15.08 -13.00 -23.71
CA ILE A 324 -14.48 -11.72 -23.23
C ILE A 324 -13.72 -11.02 -24.35
N GLN A 325 -12.94 -11.76 -25.15
CA GLN A 325 -12.21 -11.21 -26.30
C GLN A 325 -13.14 -10.70 -27.42
N LYS A 326 -14.33 -11.29 -27.57
CA LYS A 326 -15.32 -10.85 -28.55
C LYS A 326 -16.12 -9.62 -28.12
N GLU A 327 -16.22 -9.36 -26.83
CA GLU A 327 -16.95 -8.22 -26.27
C GLU A 327 -16.07 -6.98 -26.05
N GLN A 328 -14.74 -7.12 -26.04
CA GLN A 328 -13.82 -6.00 -25.93
C GLN A 328 -13.41 -5.51 -27.30
N GLU A 329 -13.33 -4.18 -27.48
CA GLU A 329 -12.58 -3.53 -28.54
C GLU A 329 -11.15 -4.10 -28.58
N PRO A 330 -10.42 -4.01 -29.71
CA PRO A 330 -9.09 -4.61 -29.83
C PRO A 330 -8.27 -4.27 -28.60
N ALA A 331 -7.70 -5.33 -27.96
CA ALA A 331 -6.98 -5.21 -26.70
C ALA A 331 -5.94 -4.09 -26.80
N PRO A 332 -5.80 -3.22 -25.80
CA PRO A 332 -4.78 -2.19 -25.82
C PRO A 332 -3.40 -2.85 -25.94
N LEU A 333 -2.61 -2.36 -26.91
CA LEU A 333 -1.28 -2.89 -27.16
C LEU A 333 -0.33 -2.51 -26.02
N ALA A 334 0.58 -3.41 -25.69
CA ALA A 334 1.73 -3.03 -24.89
C ALA A 334 2.74 -2.27 -25.77
N HIS A 335 3.57 -1.42 -25.17
CA HIS A 335 4.54 -0.62 -25.89
C HIS A 335 5.96 -0.93 -25.41
N LEU A 336 6.83 -1.30 -26.35
CA LEU A 336 8.26 -1.46 -26.15
C LEU A 336 8.99 -0.23 -26.72
N TYR A 337 9.45 0.66 -25.83
CA TYR A 337 10.20 1.85 -26.21
C TYR A 337 11.69 1.52 -26.30
N LEU A 338 12.30 1.78 -27.43
CA LEU A 338 13.74 1.70 -27.66
C LEU A 338 14.36 3.08 -27.46
N ASN A 339 15.41 3.15 -26.65
CA ASN A 339 16.11 4.40 -26.34
C ASN A 339 17.18 4.72 -27.38
N LEU A 340 16.92 5.69 -28.22
CA LEU A 340 17.89 6.08 -29.26
C LEU A 340 19.14 6.80 -28.69
N ASP A 341 19.10 7.26 -27.43
CA ASP A 341 20.28 7.80 -26.73
C ASP A 341 21.18 6.70 -26.14
N ASN A 342 20.72 5.45 -26.12
CA ASN A 342 21.52 4.30 -25.69
C ASN A 342 22.48 3.81 -26.80
N GLU A 343 23.73 3.59 -26.45
CA GLU A 343 24.79 3.18 -27.42
C GLU A 343 24.50 1.82 -28.09
N LEU A 344 23.90 0.86 -27.34
CA LEU A 344 23.52 -0.44 -27.91
C LEU A 344 22.43 -0.25 -28.98
N ILE A 345 21.42 0.51 -28.66
CA ILE A 345 20.28 0.78 -29.58
C ILE A 345 20.78 1.56 -30.82
N LYS A 346 21.63 2.59 -30.66
CA LYS A 346 22.25 3.30 -31.81
C LYS A 346 22.98 2.36 -32.73
N ARG A 347 23.81 1.47 -32.20
CA ARG A 347 24.54 0.48 -32.98
C ARG A 347 23.62 -0.45 -33.75
N LEU A 348 22.49 -0.85 -33.20
CA LEU A 348 21.51 -1.68 -33.89
C LEU A 348 21.00 -1.02 -35.17
N PHE A 349 20.69 0.26 -35.12
CA PHE A 349 20.17 1.00 -36.27
C PHE A 349 21.23 1.39 -37.29
N THR A 350 22.49 1.53 -36.90
CA THR A 350 23.58 1.98 -37.77
C THR A 350 24.44 0.84 -38.33
N SER A 351 24.29 -0.39 -37.83
CA SER A 351 25.21 -1.51 -38.16
C SER A 351 24.94 -2.21 -39.49
N GLY A 352 23.94 -1.79 -40.27
CA GLY A 352 23.58 -2.43 -41.54
C GLY A 352 23.14 -3.89 -41.42
N LYS A 353 22.63 -4.28 -40.25
CA LYS A 353 22.14 -5.64 -39.95
C LYS A 353 20.96 -6.02 -40.82
N THR A 354 20.90 -7.29 -41.17
CA THR A 354 19.75 -7.86 -41.87
C THR A 354 18.52 -7.89 -40.99
N VAL A 355 17.34 -7.89 -41.58
CA VAL A 355 16.05 -8.03 -40.89
C VAL A 355 16.04 -9.23 -39.93
N LYS A 356 16.65 -10.35 -40.36
CA LYS A 356 16.74 -11.57 -39.55
C LYS A 356 17.58 -11.38 -38.28
N GLU A 357 18.66 -10.65 -38.33
CA GLU A 357 19.49 -10.33 -37.17
C GLU A 357 18.78 -9.34 -36.24
N LEU A 358 18.10 -8.35 -36.80
CA LEU A 358 17.30 -7.39 -36.01
C LEU A 358 16.15 -8.09 -35.27
N SER A 359 15.52 -9.09 -35.91
CA SER A 359 14.44 -9.85 -35.28
C SER A 359 14.90 -10.56 -33.98
N VAL A 360 16.06 -11.20 -34.03
CA VAL A 360 16.63 -11.87 -32.86
C VAL A 360 16.87 -10.86 -31.74
N ILE A 361 17.41 -9.71 -32.06
CA ILE A 361 17.74 -8.68 -31.07
C ILE A 361 16.48 -8.09 -30.43
N VAL A 362 15.46 -7.72 -31.22
CA VAL A 362 14.19 -7.19 -30.69
C VAL A 362 13.50 -8.21 -29.82
N ASN A 363 13.48 -9.46 -30.22
CA ASN A 363 12.89 -10.55 -29.40
C ASN A 363 13.64 -10.73 -28.08
N VAL A 364 14.98 -10.63 -28.08
CA VAL A 364 15.79 -10.68 -26.85
C VAL A 364 15.48 -9.50 -25.95
N LEU A 365 15.42 -8.28 -26.50
CA LEU A 365 15.08 -7.08 -25.73
C LEU A 365 13.67 -7.15 -25.16
N TYR A 366 12.70 -7.66 -25.92
CA TYR A 366 11.33 -7.89 -25.43
C TYR A 366 11.28 -8.87 -24.26
N ILE A 367 11.90 -10.05 -24.40
CA ILE A 367 11.97 -11.02 -23.31
C ILE A 367 12.70 -10.45 -22.09
N GLN A 368 13.79 -9.73 -22.30
CA GLN A 368 14.51 -9.05 -21.21
C GLN A 368 13.61 -8.02 -20.50
N ALA A 369 12.84 -7.24 -21.25
CA ALA A 369 11.89 -6.28 -20.68
C ALA A 369 10.85 -6.97 -19.79
N LEU A 370 10.28 -8.08 -20.25
CA LEU A 370 9.33 -8.87 -19.46
C LEU A 370 9.95 -9.40 -18.17
N LEU A 371 11.16 -9.98 -18.26
CA LEU A 371 11.85 -10.54 -17.09
C LEU A 371 12.26 -9.46 -16.06
N LEU A 372 12.77 -8.31 -16.54
CA LEU A 372 13.11 -7.18 -15.66
C LEU A 372 11.87 -6.53 -15.03
N GLY A 373 10.73 -6.54 -15.73
CA GLY A 373 9.45 -6.12 -15.23
C GLY A 373 8.80 -7.13 -14.26
N HIS A 374 9.42 -8.28 -14.06
CA HIS A 374 8.85 -9.42 -13.30
C HIS A 374 7.52 -9.93 -13.88
N TYR A 375 7.32 -9.80 -15.20
CA TYR A 375 6.15 -10.36 -15.86
C TYR A 375 6.37 -11.86 -16.15
N PRO A 376 5.43 -12.72 -15.74
CA PRO A 376 5.52 -14.12 -16.07
C PRO A 376 5.39 -14.32 -17.58
N LEU A 377 6.28 -15.15 -18.16
CA LEU A 377 6.26 -15.44 -19.58
C LEU A 377 5.09 -16.35 -19.94
N LYS A 378 4.39 -16.02 -21.03
CA LYS A 378 3.42 -16.91 -21.69
C LYS A 378 4.17 -18.05 -22.41
N ARG A 379 3.46 -19.12 -22.74
CA ARG A 379 4.05 -20.28 -23.44
C ARG A 379 4.76 -19.89 -24.74
N LYS A 380 4.13 -19.03 -25.56
CA LYS A 380 4.72 -18.51 -26.80
C LYS A 380 6.01 -17.72 -26.58
N GLU A 381 6.11 -16.99 -25.48
CA GLU A 381 7.28 -16.19 -25.09
C GLU A 381 8.43 -17.07 -24.56
N MET A 382 8.11 -18.13 -23.84
CA MET A 382 9.11 -19.14 -23.44
C MET A 382 9.70 -19.85 -24.65
N VAL A 383 8.90 -20.20 -25.63
CA VAL A 383 9.38 -20.77 -26.91
C VAL A 383 10.28 -19.77 -27.63
N LEU A 384 9.88 -18.50 -27.72
CA LEU A 384 10.68 -17.44 -28.32
C LEU A 384 12.03 -17.27 -27.61
N MET A 385 12.04 -17.24 -26.28
CA MET A 385 13.26 -17.17 -25.48
C MET A 385 14.22 -18.31 -25.79
N ASN A 386 13.74 -19.55 -25.79
CA ASN A 386 14.56 -20.71 -26.09
C ASN A 386 15.12 -20.69 -27.51
N GLN A 387 14.31 -20.33 -28.50
CA GLN A 387 14.76 -20.21 -29.89
C GLN A 387 15.84 -19.14 -30.08
N ASN A 388 15.69 -17.99 -29.40
CA ASN A 388 16.66 -16.91 -29.47
C ASN A 388 17.99 -17.27 -28.78
N MET A 389 17.95 -17.97 -27.65
CA MET A 389 19.15 -18.47 -26.98
C MET A 389 19.94 -19.43 -27.91
N LEU A 390 19.26 -20.36 -28.57
CA LEU A 390 19.90 -21.28 -29.49
C LEU A 390 20.53 -20.53 -30.71
N ARG A 391 19.81 -19.55 -31.26
CA ARG A 391 20.33 -18.73 -32.38
C ARG A 391 21.56 -17.91 -31.98
N ILE A 392 21.59 -17.35 -30.76
CA ILE A 392 22.76 -16.62 -30.26
C ILE A 392 23.96 -17.57 -30.15
N LEU A 393 23.76 -18.79 -29.64
CA LEU A 393 24.82 -19.80 -29.54
C LEU A 393 25.34 -20.25 -30.91
N GLU A 394 24.50 -20.27 -31.95
CA GLU A 394 24.89 -20.58 -33.31
C GLU A 394 25.69 -19.43 -33.99
N MET A 395 25.59 -18.20 -33.47
CA MET A 395 26.31 -17.01 -33.98
C MET A 395 27.69 -16.82 -33.33
N LEU A 396 27.99 -17.52 -32.26
CA LEU A 396 29.29 -17.53 -31.53
C LEU A 396 30.25 -18.55 -32.15
#